data_6a8bc381d96c080d05c87cd780292ce2
#
_entry.id   6a8bc381d96c080d05c87cd780292ce2
#
_cell.length_a   1.000
_cell.length_b   1.000
_cell.length_c   1.000
_cell.angle_alpha   90.00
_cell.angle_beta   90.00
_cell.angle_gamma   90.00
#
_symmetry.space_group_name_H-M   'P 1'
#
loop_
_entity.id
_entity.type
_entity.pdbx_description
1 polymer ?
#
loop_
_entity_poly.entity_id
_entity_poly.type
_entity_poly.pdbx_seq_one_letter_code
_entity_poly.pdbx_strand_id
1 'polypeptide(L)'
;MRNSFFPAIGVFSLASALICSASSSWETDWNKALEKAGKGGHPVLADFTGSDWCPGCIYLRKNIFDTDAFAKYAADHQFVLLELDFPKAAGKMPPEQLKFHEELMRRYGVSSFPSVLLMEGNGAPYAKIVGATRTPEEYLKKLEAAGETRRKLKETV
;
A
#
# COMPACT_ATOMS: atom_id res chain seq x y z
N MET A 1 62.29 11.99 35.38
CA MET A 1 61.64 12.31 34.12
C MET A 1 61.21 10.99 33.48
N ARG A 2 59.94 10.62 33.65
CA ARG A 2 59.38 9.40 33.03
C ARG A 2 58.02 9.79 32.43
N ASN A 3 58.02 9.92 31.10
CA ASN A 3 56.80 10.15 30.34
C ASN A 3 56.03 8.84 30.15
N SER A 4 54.83 8.78 30.73
CA SER A 4 53.90 7.68 30.47
C SER A 4 52.94 8.09 29.33
N PHE A 5 53.11 7.46 28.17
CA PHE A 5 52.15 7.52 27.05
C PHE A 5 51.04 6.51 27.32
N PHE A 6 49.80 6.99 27.47
CA PHE A 6 48.62 6.15 27.45
C PHE A 6 48.03 6.17 26.01
N PRO A 7 47.81 5.02 25.39
CA PRO A 7 47.07 4.98 24.13
C PRO A 7 45.56 5.04 24.44
N ALA A 8 44.88 5.98 23.78
CA ALA A 8 43.42 6.08 23.79
C ALA A 8 42.82 4.92 23.00
N ILE A 9 42.10 4.03 23.67
CA ILE A 9 41.33 2.96 23.05
C ILE A 9 40.03 3.59 22.55
N GLY A 10 39.96 3.78 21.21
CA GLY A 10 38.76 4.20 20.51
C GLY A 10 37.69 3.09 20.59
N VAL A 11 36.61 3.34 21.30
CA VAL A 11 35.43 2.48 21.31
C VAL A 11 34.69 2.73 20.02
N PHE A 12 34.85 1.83 19.05
CA PHE A 12 34.03 1.78 17.83
C PHE A 12 32.65 1.23 18.21
N SER A 13 31.68 2.11 18.42
CA SER A 13 30.28 1.75 18.62
C SER A 13 29.72 1.28 17.29
N LEU A 14 29.58 -0.05 17.11
CA LEU A 14 28.78 -0.61 16.02
C LEU A 14 27.31 -0.30 16.31
N ALA A 15 26.79 0.74 15.66
CA ALA A 15 25.37 0.94 15.58
C ALA A 15 24.78 -0.17 14.70
N SER A 16 24.25 -1.22 15.34
CA SER A 16 23.46 -2.25 14.67
C SER A 16 22.19 -1.59 14.14
N ALA A 17 22.17 -1.29 12.84
CA ALA A 17 20.96 -0.92 12.16
C ALA A 17 20.00 -2.12 12.17
N LEU A 18 19.02 -2.09 13.06
CA LEU A 18 17.86 -2.96 13.00
C LEU A 18 17.15 -2.72 11.67
N ILE A 19 17.40 -3.57 10.69
CA ILE A 19 16.61 -3.65 9.46
C ILE A 19 15.25 -4.20 9.92
N CYS A 20 14.34 -3.30 10.27
CA CYS A 20 12.94 -3.62 10.47
C CYS A 20 12.41 -4.00 9.07
N SER A 21 12.30 -5.30 8.82
CA SER A 21 11.57 -5.82 7.66
C SER A 21 10.12 -5.37 7.84
N ALA A 22 9.75 -4.26 7.23
CA ALA A 22 8.38 -3.76 7.22
C ALA A 22 7.57 -4.72 6.34
N SER A 23 6.99 -5.75 6.95
CA SER A 23 5.89 -6.45 6.29
C SER A 23 4.79 -5.41 6.07
N SER A 24 4.46 -5.14 4.83
CA SER A 24 3.39 -4.23 4.46
C SER A 24 2.07 -4.81 4.98
N SER A 25 1.61 -4.29 6.13
CA SER A 25 0.33 -4.70 6.70
C SER A 25 -0.81 -4.04 5.92
N TRP A 26 -1.72 -4.86 5.39
CA TRP A 26 -2.93 -4.40 4.74
C TRP A 26 -4.03 -4.19 5.77
N GLU A 27 -4.61 -3.00 5.77
CA GLU A 27 -5.85 -2.71 6.49
C GLU A 27 -7.01 -3.35 5.73
N THR A 28 -8.03 -3.80 6.46
CA THR A 28 -9.28 -4.33 5.88
C THR A 28 -10.49 -3.48 6.28
N ASP A 29 -10.27 -2.49 7.11
CA ASP A 29 -11.27 -1.55 7.58
C ASP A 29 -11.05 -0.19 6.90
N TRP A 30 -12.04 0.23 6.12
CA TRP A 30 -12.01 1.51 5.40
C TRP A 30 -11.78 2.71 6.31
N ASN A 31 -12.51 2.78 7.43
CA ASN A 31 -12.45 3.94 8.31
C ASN A 31 -11.10 4.04 9.00
N LYS A 32 -10.56 2.91 9.46
CA LYS A 32 -9.22 2.85 10.06
C LYS A 32 -8.13 3.22 9.07
N ALA A 33 -8.24 2.76 7.81
CA ALA A 33 -7.28 3.12 6.77
C ALA A 33 -7.28 4.64 6.50
N LEU A 34 -8.46 5.26 6.35
CA LEU A 34 -8.56 6.70 6.14
C LEU A 34 -8.12 7.51 7.37
N GLU A 35 -8.46 7.06 8.57
CA GLU A 35 -7.99 7.71 9.81
C GLU A 35 -6.46 7.72 9.90
N LYS A 36 -5.84 6.56 9.63
CA LYS A 36 -4.38 6.40 9.62
C LYS A 36 -3.73 7.28 8.55
N ALA A 37 -4.29 7.28 7.35
CA ALA A 37 -3.82 8.08 6.23
C ALA A 37 -3.96 9.58 6.50
N GLY A 38 -5.11 10.02 7.01
CA GLY A 38 -5.38 11.42 7.31
C GLY A 38 -4.47 12.00 8.38
N LYS A 39 -4.21 11.25 9.47
CA LYS A 39 -3.29 11.66 10.53
C LYS A 39 -1.85 11.88 10.06
N GLY A 40 -1.39 11.08 9.10
CA GLY A 40 -0.04 11.15 8.57
C GLY A 40 0.08 11.97 7.27
N GLY A 41 -1.01 12.40 6.68
CA GLY A 41 -1.00 13.02 5.34
C GLY A 41 -0.61 12.04 4.23
N HIS A 42 -0.78 10.73 4.49
CA HIS A 42 -0.36 9.64 3.62
C HIS A 42 -1.40 9.34 2.52
N PRO A 43 -0.97 8.89 1.34
CA PRO A 43 -1.89 8.37 0.34
C PRO A 43 -2.40 6.98 0.72
N VAL A 44 -3.58 6.62 0.21
CA VAL A 44 -4.17 5.29 0.34
C VAL A 44 -4.09 4.56 -0.99
N LEU A 45 -3.66 3.31 -0.97
CA LEU A 45 -3.77 2.35 -2.06
C LEU A 45 -4.85 1.34 -1.68
N ALA A 46 -6.04 1.45 -2.29
CA ALA A 46 -7.17 0.57 -2.02
C ALA A 46 -7.34 -0.45 -3.13
N ASP A 47 -7.13 -1.73 -2.81
CA ASP A 47 -7.30 -2.86 -3.72
C ASP A 47 -8.70 -3.46 -3.60
N PHE A 48 -9.51 -3.30 -4.64
CA PHE A 48 -10.78 -3.99 -4.80
C PHE A 48 -10.53 -5.35 -5.45
N THR A 49 -10.69 -6.40 -4.66
CA THR A 49 -10.22 -7.75 -5.02
C THR A 49 -11.26 -8.82 -4.78
N GLY A 50 -11.14 -9.94 -5.47
CA GLY A 50 -11.88 -11.17 -5.23
C GLY A 50 -10.92 -12.29 -4.89
N SER A 51 -10.50 -12.33 -3.63
CA SER A 51 -9.34 -13.09 -3.15
C SER A 51 -9.42 -14.61 -3.35
N ASP A 52 -10.63 -15.15 -3.48
CA ASP A 52 -10.87 -16.61 -3.57
C ASP A 52 -11.40 -17.09 -4.93
N TRP A 53 -11.68 -16.16 -5.88
CA TRP A 53 -12.27 -16.54 -7.15
C TRP A 53 -11.73 -15.79 -8.38
N CYS A 54 -11.07 -14.64 -8.17
CA CYS A 54 -10.61 -13.81 -9.27
C CYS A 54 -9.14 -14.13 -9.62
N PRO A 55 -8.84 -14.81 -10.74
CA PRO A 55 -7.47 -15.20 -11.06
C PRO A 55 -6.51 -14.02 -11.18
N GLY A 56 -6.97 -12.89 -11.77
CA GLY A 56 -6.17 -11.67 -11.89
C GLY A 56 -5.85 -11.03 -10.53
N CYS A 57 -6.79 -11.11 -9.57
CA CYS A 57 -6.59 -10.62 -8.20
C CYS A 57 -5.57 -11.47 -7.43
N ILE A 58 -5.72 -12.79 -7.52
CA ILE A 58 -4.79 -13.75 -6.90
C ILE A 58 -3.38 -13.56 -7.50
N TYR A 59 -3.30 -13.37 -8.81
CA TYR A 59 -2.03 -13.09 -9.48
C TYR A 59 -1.41 -11.77 -9.00
N LEU A 60 -2.21 -10.68 -8.95
CA LEU A 60 -1.75 -9.36 -8.50
C LEU A 60 -1.21 -9.41 -7.07
N ARG A 61 -1.94 -10.06 -6.17
CA ARG A 61 -1.51 -10.24 -4.78
C ARG A 61 -0.17 -10.98 -4.73
N LYS A 62 -0.12 -12.19 -5.27
CA LYS A 62 1.02 -13.09 -5.14
C LYS A 62 2.29 -12.59 -5.85
N ASN A 63 2.13 -12.04 -7.06
CA ASN A 63 3.27 -11.76 -7.93
C ASN A 63 3.69 -10.29 -7.94
N ILE A 64 2.88 -9.40 -7.34
CA ILE A 64 3.16 -7.96 -7.29
C ILE A 64 3.15 -7.46 -5.85
N PHE A 65 2.01 -7.55 -5.14
CA PHE A 65 1.88 -6.95 -3.82
C PHE A 65 2.65 -7.67 -2.71
N ASP A 66 2.86 -8.97 -2.83
CA ASP A 66 3.63 -9.77 -1.86
C ASP A 66 5.14 -9.78 -2.19
N THR A 67 5.61 -8.90 -3.10
CA THR A 67 7.03 -8.78 -3.44
C THR A 67 7.75 -7.73 -2.60
N ASP A 68 9.05 -7.94 -2.35
CA ASP A 68 9.90 -6.96 -1.67
C ASP A 68 9.96 -5.62 -2.43
N ALA A 69 9.92 -5.67 -3.76
CA ALA A 69 9.91 -4.49 -4.61
C ALA A 69 8.68 -3.60 -4.35
N PHE A 70 7.50 -4.21 -4.26
CA PHE A 70 6.29 -3.48 -3.91
C PHE A 70 6.29 -3.01 -2.46
N ALA A 71 6.71 -3.87 -1.52
CA ALA A 71 6.79 -3.51 -0.11
C ALA A 71 7.70 -2.30 0.11
N LYS A 72 8.86 -2.28 -0.55
CA LYS A 72 9.77 -1.12 -0.52
C LYS A 72 9.11 0.11 -1.15
N TYR A 73 8.49 -0.02 -2.32
CA TYR A 73 7.81 1.08 -2.99
C TYR A 73 6.71 1.69 -2.12
N ALA A 74 5.88 0.84 -1.53
CA ALA A 74 4.79 1.27 -0.65
C ALA A 74 5.30 2.01 0.59
N ALA A 75 6.40 1.53 1.18
CA ALA A 75 7.04 2.18 2.32
C ALA A 75 7.68 3.53 1.94
N ASP A 76 8.44 3.59 0.85
CA ASP A 76 9.08 4.81 0.35
C ASP A 76 8.06 5.92 0.04
N HIS A 77 6.86 5.55 -0.43
CA HIS A 77 5.77 6.47 -0.73
C HIS A 77 4.76 6.61 0.41
N GLN A 78 5.01 5.95 1.53
CA GLN A 78 4.20 5.99 2.75
C GLN A 78 2.72 5.62 2.52
N PHE A 79 2.45 4.66 1.62
CA PHE A 79 1.09 4.21 1.37
C PHE A 79 0.47 3.54 2.59
N VAL A 80 -0.76 3.91 2.91
CA VAL A 80 -1.65 3.07 3.69
C VAL A 80 -2.30 2.09 2.73
N LEU A 81 -2.02 0.79 2.91
CA LEU A 81 -2.55 -0.28 2.08
C LEU A 81 -3.89 -0.74 2.62
N LEU A 82 -4.90 -0.79 1.76
CA LEU A 82 -6.28 -1.17 2.11
C LEU A 82 -6.77 -2.25 1.16
N GLU A 83 -7.22 -3.38 1.71
CA GLU A 83 -7.85 -4.46 0.95
C GLU A 83 -9.37 -4.42 1.14
N LEU A 84 -10.09 -4.32 0.04
CA LEU A 84 -11.54 -4.42 -0.03
C LEU A 84 -11.88 -5.71 -0.78
N ASP A 85 -11.99 -6.81 -0.03
CA ASP A 85 -12.29 -8.14 -0.58
C ASP A 85 -13.77 -8.33 -0.87
N PHE A 86 -14.07 -9.09 -1.93
CA PHE A 86 -15.40 -9.51 -2.38
C PHE A 86 -15.41 -11.03 -2.52
N PRO A 87 -15.31 -11.77 -1.41
CA PRO A 87 -15.21 -13.23 -1.47
C PRO A 87 -16.52 -13.87 -1.92
N LYS A 88 -16.41 -15.01 -2.61
CA LYS A 88 -17.55 -15.87 -2.97
C LYS A 88 -17.78 -17.00 -1.98
N ALA A 89 -16.76 -17.39 -1.22
CA ALA A 89 -16.89 -18.43 -0.21
C ALA A 89 -17.86 -17.99 0.90
N ALA A 90 -18.88 -18.81 1.17
CA ALA A 90 -19.89 -18.52 2.18
C ALA A 90 -19.25 -18.35 3.57
N GLY A 91 -19.67 -17.31 4.29
CA GLY A 91 -19.22 -17.04 5.65
C GLY A 91 -17.81 -16.44 5.77
N LYS A 92 -17.12 -16.18 4.68
CA LYS A 92 -15.78 -15.57 4.71
C LYS A 92 -15.80 -14.09 5.12
N MET A 93 -16.92 -13.42 4.90
CA MET A 93 -17.12 -12.02 5.28
C MET A 93 -18.55 -11.82 5.83
N PRO A 94 -18.72 -10.98 6.87
CA PRO A 94 -20.05 -10.58 7.34
C PRO A 94 -20.86 -9.89 6.23
N PRO A 95 -22.15 -10.16 6.09
CA PRO A 95 -22.99 -9.57 5.04
C PRO A 95 -22.99 -8.03 5.03
N GLU A 96 -22.99 -7.41 6.20
CA GLU A 96 -22.95 -5.97 6.37
C GLU A 96 -21.64 -5.37 5.86
N GLN A 97 -20.52 -6.05 6.05
CA GLN A 97 -19.21 -5.63 5.54
C GLN A 97 -19.18 -5.75 4.01
N LEU A 98 -19.68 -6.85 3.46
CA LEU A 98 -19.76 -7.02 2.00
C LEU A 98 -20.65 -5.93 1.38
N LYS A 99 -21.79 -5.64 1.96
CA LYS A 99 -22.67 -4.55 1.50
C LYS A 99 -21.98 -3.20 1.53
N PHE A 100 -21.21 -2.92 2.58
CA PHE A 100 -20.41 -1.69 2.66
C PHE A 100 -19.35 -1.62 1.56
N HIS A 101 -18.64 -2.72 1.28
CA HIS A 101 -17.68 -2.79 0.17
C HIS A 101 -18.37 -2.55 -1.19
N GLU A 102 -19.57 -3.10 -1.40
CA GLU A 102 -20.37 -2.86 -2.60
C GLU A 102 -20.78 -1.39 -2.75
N GLU A 103 -21.10 -0.71 -1.65
CA GLU A 103 -21.40 0.72 -1.65
C GLU A 103 -20.17 1.56 -2.05
N LEU A 104 -18.99 1.20 -1.53
CA LEU A 104 -17.73 1.82 -1.94
C LEU A 104 -17.43 1.56 -3.43
N MET A 105 -17.62 0.33 -3.89
CA MET A 105 -17.45 -0.03 -5.29
C MET A 105 -18.32 0.83 -6.22
N ARG A 106 -19.60 1.04 -5.87
CA ARG A 106 -20.50 1.92 -6.62
C ARG A 106 -20.06 3.39 -6.54
N ARG A 107 -19.71 3.88 -5.34
CA ARG A 107 -19.27 5.27 -5.12
C ARG A 107 -18.07 5.65 -5.96
N TYR A 108 -17.10 4.74 -6.09
CA TYR A 108 -15.86 4.99 -6.82
C TYR A 108 -15.89 4.49 -8.29
N GLY A 109 -17.04 4.02 -8.75
CA GLY A 109 -17.21 3.54 -10.13
C GLY A 109 -16.30 2.37 -10.47
N VAL A 110 -16.09 1.45 -9.52
CA VAL A 110 -15.35 0.21 -9.73
C VAL A 110 -16.31 -0.81 -10.36
N SER A 111 -15.97 -1.32 -11.55
CA SER A 111 -16.82 -2.24 -12.33
C SER A 111 -16.13 -3.56 -12.67
N SER A 112 -14.87 -3.71 -12.31
CA SER A 112 -14.07 -4.92 -12.62
C SER A 112 -13.00 -5.18 -11.58
N PHE A 113 -12.52 -6.42 -11.52
CA PHE A 113 -11.48 -6.87 -10.60
C PHE A 113 -10.26 -7.41 -11.35
N PRO A 114 -9.04 -7.22 -10.83
CA PRO A 114 -8.72 -6.30 -9.74
C PRO A 114 -8.82 -4.85 -10.18
N SER A 115 -9.17 -3.96 -9.26
CA SER A 115 -9.10 -2.51 -9.44
C SER A 115 -8.45 -1.87 -8.24
N VAL A 116 -7.44 -1.05 -8.46
CA VAL A 116 -6.74 -0.32 -7.42
C VAL A 116 -7.04 1.16 -7.54
N LEU A 117 -7.58 1.74 -6.47
CA LEU A 117 -7.75 3.18 -6.33
C LEU A 117 -6.58 3.77 -5.56
N LEU A 118 -6.04 4.87 -6.06
CA LEU A 118 -5.08 5.70 -5.36
C LEU A 118 -5.77 6.97 -4.92
N MET A 119 -5.75 7.23 -3.61
CA MET A 119 -6.54 8.27 -2.97
C MET A 119 -5.69 9.10 -2.01
N GLU A 120 -6.11 10.32 -1.75
CA GLU A 120 -5.64 11.09 -0.61
C GLU A 120 -6.20 10.51 0.70
N GLY A 121 -5.61 10.90 1.84
CA GLY A 121 -6.05 10.42 3.16
C GLY A 121 -7.49 10.78 3.54
N ASN A 122 -8.13 11.68 2.81
CA ASN A 122 -9.56 12.00 2.96
C ASN A 122 -10.48 11.16 2.05
N GLY A 123 -9.93 10.19 1.32
CA GLY A 123 -10.68 9.34 0.40
C GLY A 123 -10.94 9.93 -0.99
N ALA A 124 -10.39 11.11 -1.31
CA ALA A 124 -10.49 11.70 -2.65
C ALA A 124 -9.58 10.93 -3.64
N PRO A 125 -10.14 10.29 -4.69
CA PRO A 125 -9.34 9.51 -5.63
C PRO A 125 -8.59 10.44 -6.59
N TYR A 126 -7.33 10.10 -6.89
CA TYR A 126 -6.54 10.79 -7.91
C TYR A 126 -6.12 9.88 -9.07
N ALA A 127 -6.18 8.56 -8.92
CA ALA A 127 -5.95 7.61 -10.00
C ALA A 127 -6.66 6.27 -9.75
N LYS A 128 -6.90 5.53 -10.84
CA LYS A 128 -7.42 4.17 -10.83
C LYS A 128 -6.60 3.31 -11.79
N ILE A 129 -6.15 2.15 -11.30
CA ILE A 129 -5.46 1.13 -12.10
C ILE A 129 -6.35 -0.09 -12.17
N VAL A 130 -6.72 -0.52 -13.37
CA VAL A 130 -7.56 -1.69 -13.61
C VAL A 130 -6.71 -2.83 -14.16
N GLY A 131 -6.92 -4.02 -13.62
CA GLY A 131 -6.21 -5.22 -14.01
C GLY A 131 -4.81 -5.35 -13.39
N ALA A 132 -4.18 -6.48 -13.65
CA ALA A 132 -2.80 -6.77 -13.30
C ALA A 132 -1.87 -6.52 -14.50
N THR A 133 -0.57 -6.40 -14.24
CA THR A 133 0.49 -6.40 -15.27
C THR A 133 1.22 -7.74 -15.24
N ARG A 134 2.07 -7.98 -16.24
CA ARG A 134 2.84 -9.21 -16.31
C ARG A 134 3.98 -9.27 -15.31
N THR A 135 4.53 -8.11 -14.93
CA THR A 135 5.66 -8.01 -14.01
C THR A 135 5.42 -6.96 -12.93
N PRO A 136 6.09 -7.07 -11.77
CA PRO A 136 6.08 -6.04 -10.73
C PRO A 136 6.53 -4.67 -11.25
N GLU A 137 7.58 -4.64 -12.06
CA GLU A 137 8.17 -3.41 -12.59
C GLU A 137 7.17 -2.64 -13.47
N GLU A 138 6.39 -3.33 -14.29
CA GLU A 138 5.32 -2.71 -15.08
C GLU A 138 4.23 -2.11 -14.18
N TYR A 139 3.92 -2.78 -13.08
CA TYR A 139 2.92 -2.28 -12.14
C TYR A 139 3.42 -1.07 -11.37
N LEU A 140 4.68 -1.12 -10.91
CA LEU A 140 5.31 0.02 -10.23
C LEU A 140 5.37 1.26 -11.13
N LYS A 141 5.66 1.12 -12.42
CA LYS A 141 5.59 2.24 -13.38
C LYS A 141 4.18 2.86 -13.47
N LYS A 142 3.12 2.05 -13.38
CA LYS A 142 1.74 2.60 -13.32
C LYS A 142 1.49 3.37 -12.03
N LEU A 143 2.01 2.88 -10.91
CA LEU A 143 1.93 3.58 -9.64
C LEU A 143 2.71 4.91 -9.66
N GLU A 144 3.89 4.92 -10.26
CA GLU A 144 4.69 6.15 -10.46
C GLU A 144 3.93 7.18 -11.30
N ALA A 145 3.36 6.75 -12.45
CA ALA A 145 2.55 7.63 -13.28
C ALA A 145 1.33 8.21 -12.54
N ALA A 146 0.73 7.43 -11.66
CA ALA A 146 -0.35 7.91 -10.78
C ALA A 146 0.16 8.92 -9.73
N GLY A 147 1.37 8.71 -9.20
CA GLY A 147 2.05 9.66 -8.31
C GLY A 147 2.31 11.01 -8.98
N GLU A 148 2.70 11.00 -10.26
CA GLU A 148 2.83 12.21 -11.08
C GLU A 148 1.50 12.97 -11.22
N THR A 149 0.41 12.22 -11.44
CA THR A 149 -0.95 12.80 -11.50
C THR A 149 -1.30 13.48 -10.18
N ARG A 150 -1.03 12.82 -9.06
CA ARG A 150 -1.24 13.39 -7.71
C ARG A 150 -0.47 14.70 -7.53
N ARG A 151 0.80 14.73 -7.93
CA ARG A 151 1.65 15.92 -7.80
C ARG A 151 1.09 17.09 -8.59
N LYS A 152 0.73 16.87 -9.87
CA LYS A 152 0.13 17.89 -10.72
C LYS A 152 -1.17 18.46 -10.16
N LEU A 153 -2.03 17.61 -9.60
CA LEU A 153 -3.27 18.05 -8.96
C LEU A 153 -2.99 18.98 -7.75
N LYS A 154 -1.95 18.69 -6.97
CA LYS A 154 -1.56 19.53 -5.82
C LYS A 154 -0.93 20.87 -6.22
N GLU A 155 -0.29 20.95 -7.37
CA GLU A 155 0.29 22.18 -7.90
C GLU A 155 -0.77 23.13 -8.49
N THR A 156 -1.98 22.61 -8.79
CA THR A 156 -3.05 23.36 -9.47
C THR A 156 -4.06 23.97 -8.47
N VAL A 157 -3.97 23.61 -7.18
CA VAL A 157 -4.86 24.08 -6.09
C VAL A 157 -4.14 25.11 -5.23
#